data_157c6876732f5f1f73efeb4fd31ab069
#
_entry.id   157c6876732f5f1f73efeb4fd31ab069
#
_cell.length_a   1.000
_cell.length_b   1.000
_cell.length_c   1.000
_cell.angle_alpha   90.00
_cell.angle_beta   90.00
_cell.angle_gamma   90.00
#
_symmetry.space_group_name_H-M   'P 1'
#
loop_
_entity.id
_entity.type
_entity.pdbx_description
1 polymer ?
#
loop_
_entity_poly.entity_id
_entity_poly.type
_entity_poly.pdbx_seq_one_letter_code
_entity_poly.pdbx_strand_id
1 'polypeptide(L)'
;MSTASGPGSVPVGPARRLTVLSGPSGVGKSTIVREIRAHHPEVWLSVSATTRAPRPGETDGVEYHFTDDAGFDRMIADGELLEWAEFAGNRYGTPRRPVEDRLRAGRPVLLEIDLQGARQVRATMPGALHVFLAPPSWEELVRRLTGRGTEPPEVVRRRLEAARVELAAEAEFDTTLVNTSVEDVRDELLALMLAPKS
;
A
#
# COMPACT_ATOMS: atom_id res chain seq x y z
N MET A 1 -43.17 27.58 20.63
CA MET A 1 -41.72 27.58 20.81
C MET A 1 -41.24 26.17 20.45
N SER A 2 -40.78 26.00 19.21
CA SER A 2 -40.37 24.72 18.69
C SER A 2 -38.84 24.69 18.69
N THR A 3 -38.25 23.79 19.49
CA THR A 3 -36.79 23.57 19.53
C THR A 3 -36.41 22.56 18.44
N ALA A 4 -35.77 23.05 17.41
CA ALA A 4 -35.19 22.22 16.38
C ALA A 4 -33.96 21.51 16.98
N SER A 5 -34.05 20.18 17.09
CA SER A 5 -32.90 19.30 17.37
C SER A 5 -31.97 19.30 16.17
N GLY A 6 -30.75 19.79 16.36
CA GLY A 6 -29.70 19.71 15.36
C GLY A 6 -29.28 18.26 15.07
N PRO A 7 -28.66 17.99 13.90
CA PRO A 7 -28.25 16.64 13.51
C PRO A 7 -27.23 16.11 14.51
N GLY A 8 -27.58 14.96 15.11
CA GLY A 8 -26.71 14.27 16.06
C GLY A 8 -25.35 13.96 15.44
N SER A 9 -24.29 14.38 16.12
CA SER A 9 -22.93 13.99 15.82
C SER A 9 -22.82 12.45 15.93
N VAL A 10 -22.58 11.79 14.82
CA VAL A 10 -22.21 10.37 14.79
C VAL A 10 -20.96 10.23 15.67
N PRO A 11 -20.94 9.32 16.66
CA PRO A 11 -19.75 9.13 17.48
C PRO A 11 -18.59 8.74 16.56
N VAL A 12 -17.56 9.58 16.50
CA VAL A 12 -16.31 9.28 15.83
C VAL A 12 -15.68 8.13 16.63
N GLY A 13 -15.73 6.93 16.07
CA GLY A 13 -15.03 5.77 16.64
C GLY A 13 -13.53 6.07 16.79
N PRO A 14 -12.79 5.25 17.56
CA PRO A 14 -11.37 5.49 17.78
C PRO A 14 -10.65 5.68 16.44
N ALA A 15 -9.83 6.74 16.38
CA ALA A 15 -9.12 7.11 15.15
C ALA A 15 -8.38 5.89 14.57
N ARG A 16 -8.80 5.43 13.42
CA ARG A 16 -8.17 4.30 12.71
C ARG A 16 -6.82 4.74 12.18
N ARG A 17 -5.84 3.85 12.20
CA ARG A 17 -4.51 4.12 11.68
C ARG A 17 -4.49 3.97 10.16
N LEU A 18 -3.70 4.81 9.51
CA LEU A 18 -3.16 4.47 8.20
C LEU A 18 -2.23 3.28 8.37
N THR A 19 -2.40 2.25 7.56
CA THR A 19 -1.50 1.10 7.52
C THR A 19 -0.79 1.05 6.17
N VAL A 20 0.52 0.93 6.22
CA VAL A 20 1.40 0.75 5.07
C VAL A 20 1.84 -0.71 5.03
N LEU A 21 1.54 -1.42 3.96
CA LEU A 21 2.06 -2.74 3.67
C LEU A 21 3.16 -2.63 2.63
N SER A 22 4.38 -2.99 3.00
CA SER A 22 5.53 -3.03 2.11
C SER A 22 6.29 -4.36 2.25
N GLY A 23 7.32 -4.53 1.45
CA GLY A 23 8.13 -5.76 1.43
C GLY A 23 8.60 -6.04 0.00
N PRO A 24 9.46 -7.03 -0.20
CA PRO A 24 10.12 -7.26 -1.47
C PRO A 24 9.16 -7.57 -2.62
N SER A 25 9.61 -7.24 -3.83
CA SER A 25 8.91 -7.68 -5.05
C SER A 25 8.74 -9.20 -5.04
N GLY A 26 7.56 -9.69 -5.43
CA GLY A 26 7.26 -11.13 -5.46
C GLY A 26 6.89 -11.76 -4.12
N VAL A 27 6.91 -11.01 -3.01
CA VAL A 27 6.55 -11.55 -1.69
C VAL A 27 5.06 -11.89 -1.54
N GLY A 28 4.17 -11.32 -2.37
CA GLY A 28 2.74 -11.61 -2.36
C GLY A 28 1.84 -10.51 -1.83
N LYS A 29 2.32 -9.26 -1.69
CA LYS A 29 1.52 -8.11 -1.23
C LYS A 29 0.18 -8.00 -1.96
N SER A 30 0.21 -7.95 -3.29
CA SER A 30 -1.01 -7.76 -4.10
C SER A 30 -2.01 -8.92 -3.98
N THR A 31 -1.55 -10.12 -3.61
CA THR A 31 -2.44 -11.24 -3.31
C THR A 31 -3.20 -11.00 -2.01
N ILE A 32 -2.49 -10.59 -0.94
CA ILE A 32 -3.10 -10.25 0.35
C ILE A 32 -4.10 -9.09 0.18
N VAL A 33 -3.69 -8.03 -0.53
CA VAL A 33 -4.54 -6.86 -0.78
C VAL A 33 -5.80 -7.22 -1.56
N ARG A 34 -5.70 -8.12 -2.56
CA ARG A 34 -6.85 -8.62 -3.31
C ARG A 34 -7.83 -9.39 -2.43
N GLU A 35 -7.33 -10.23 -1.52
CA GLU A 35 -8.16 -10.96 -0.56
C GLU A 35 -8.88 -10.01 0.40
N ILE A 36 -8.19 -8.99 0.92
CA ILE A 36 -8.81 -7.96 1.76
C ILE A 36 -9.88 -7.21 0.96
N ARG A 37 -9.60 -6.81 -0.28
CA ARG A 37 -10.57 -6.12 -1.14
C ARG A 37 -11.85 -6.94 -1.37
N ALA A 38 -11.70 -8.26 -1.54
CA ALA A 38 -12.82 -9.14 -1.84
C ALA A 38 -13.73 -9.41 -0.62
N HIS A 39 -13.18 -9.45 0.59
CA HIS A 39 -13.88 -9.95 1.78
C HIS A 39 -14.07 -8.91 2.89
N HIS A 40 -13.35 -7.76 2.82
CA HIS A 40 -13.33 -6.74 3.88
C HIS A 40 -13.62 -5.32 3.34
N PRO A 41 -14.88 -5.05 2.94
CA PRO A 41 -15.28 -3.77 2.35
C PRO A 41 -15.19 -2.59 3.33
N GLU A 42 -15.05 -2.86 4.63
CA GLU A 42 -14.79 -1.85 5.66
C GLU A 42 -13.39 -1.24 5.53
N VAL A 43 -12.41 -1.97 5.01
CA VAL A 43 -11.06 -1.48 4.74
C VAL A 43 -11.05 -0.74 3.40
N TRP A 44 -10.56 0.49 3.42
CA TRP A 44 -10.35 1.22 2.19
C TRP A 44 -8.92 1.03 1.69
N LEU A 45 -8.80 0.56 0.45
CA LEU A 45 -7.53 0.38 -0.25
C LEU A 45 -7.28 1.60 -1.11
N SER A 46 -6.09 2.20 -0.98
CA SER A 46 -5.74 3.33 -1.84
C SER A 46 -5.60 2.91 -3.30
N VAL A 47 -6.00 3.81 -4.19
CA VAL A 47 -5.76 3.69 -5.63
C VAL A 47 -4.64 4.68 -5.98
N SER A 48 -3.51 4.17 -6.43
CA SER A 48 -2.35 4.98 -6.79
C SER A 48 -2.54 5.69 -8.13
N ALA A 49 -1.96 6.87 -8.28
CA ALA A 49 -1.75 7.50 -9.58
C ALA A 49 -0.52 6.89 -10.26
N THR A 50 -0.53 6.82 -11.60
CA THR A 50 0.62 6.33 -12.38
C THR A 50 0.72 6.98 -13.75
N THR A 51 1.96 7.12 -14.23
CA THR A 51 2.25 7.54 -15.61
C THR A 51 2.28 6.36 -16.58
N ARG A 52 2.17 5.12 -16.08
CA ARG A 52 2.08 3.93 -16.92
C ARG A 52 0.76 3.92 -17.69
N ALA A 53 0.83 3.62 -18.96
CA ALA A 53 -0.37 3.39 -19.76
C ALA A 53 -1.22 2.23 -19.20
N PRO A 54 -2.56 2.32 -19.24
CA PRO A 54 -3.44 1.24 -18.80
C PRO A 54 -3.22 -0.04 -19.61
N ARG A 55 -3.30 -1.19 -18.95
CA ARG A 55 -3.29 -2.50 -19.60
C ARG A 55 -4.71 -2.88 -20.01
N PRO A 56 -4.87 -3.84 -20.95
CA PRO A 56 -6.20 -4.37 -21.27
C PRO A 56 -6.93 -4.85 -20.02
N GLY A 57 -8.14 -4.33 -19.80
CA GLY A 57 -8.97 -4.67 -18.65
C GLY A 57 -8.78 -3.79 -17.40
N GLU A 58 -7.79 -2.90 -17.39
CA GLU A 58 -7.66 -1.90 -16.33
C GLU A 58 -8.57 -0.68 -16.60
N THR A 59 -9.18 -0.18 -15.53
CA THR A 59 -10.13 0.97 -15.57
C THR A 59 -9.59 2.10 -14.72
N ASP A 60 -9.63 3.32 -15.23
CA ASP A 60 -9.22 4.51 -14.49
C ASP A 60 -10.04 4.68 -13.20
N GLY A 61 -9.35 4.98 -12.09
CA GLY A 61 -9.95 5.12 -10.77
C GLY A 61 -10.24 3.80 -10.06
N VAL A 62 -9.99 2.64 -10.69
CA VAL A 62 -10.18 1.30 -10.10
C VAL A 62 -8.84 0.64 -9.78
N GLU A 63 -8.03 0.38 -10.81
CA GLU A 63 -6.67 -0.18 -10.62
C GLU A 63 -5.68 0.93 -10.32
N TYR A 64 -5.75 2.01 -11.10
CA TYR A 64 -4.93 3.21 -10.97
C TYR A 64 -5.70 4.46 -11.41
N HIS A 65 -5.24 5.63 -10.96
CA HIS A 65 -5.53 6.91 -11.60
C HIS A 65 -4.44 7.13 -12.67
N PHE A 66 -4.79 6.95 -13.93
CA PHE A 66 -3.85 7.11 -15.03
C PHE A 66 -3.68 8.58 -15.39
N THR A 67 -2.43 9.03 -15.48
CA THR A 67 -2.08 10.40 -15.86
C THR A 67 -0.85 10.40 -16.75
N ASP A 68 -0.59 11.52 -17.42
CA ASP A 68 0.66 11.73 -18.13
C ASP A 68 1.76 12.29 -17.20
N ASP A 69 2.98 12.40 -17.73
CA ASP A 69 4.12 12.93 -16.97
C ASP A 69 3.87 14.34 -16.48
N ALA A 70 3.29 15.21 -17.31
CA ALA A 70 2.98 16.59 -16.94
C ALA A 70 1.91 16.67 -15.84
N GLY A 71 0.91 15.78 -15.87
CA GLY A 71 -0.09 15.64 -14.82
C GLY A 71 0.54 15.19 -13.50
N PHE A 72 1.42 14.21 -13.56
CA PHE A 72 2.12 13.71 -12.37
C PHE A 72 3.06 14.77 -11.78
N ASP A 73 3.76 15.55 -12.62
CA ASP A 73 4.60 16.68 -12.17
C ASP A 73 3.77 17.73 -11.42
N ARG A 74 2.56 18.05 -11.91
CA ARG A 74 1.63 18.93 -11.19
C ARG A 74 1.25 18.36 -9.84
N MET A 75 0.88 17.08 -9.76
CA MET A 75 0.54 16.43 -8.49
C MET A 75 1.67 16.51 -7.47
N ILE A 76 2.93 16.37 -7.91
CA ILE A 76 4.10 16.55 -7.03
C ILE A 76 4.22 18.01 -6.59
N ALA A 77 4.19 18.94 -7.52
CA ALA A 77 4.38 20.38 -7.24
C ALA A 77 3.31 20.94 -6.30
N ASP A 78 2.07 20.48 -6.44
CA ASP A 78 0.91 20.90 -5.64
C ASP A 78 0.80 20.14 -4.30
N GLY A 79 1.71 19.18 -4.02
CA GLY A 79 1.69 18.38 -2.79
C GLY A 79 0.51 17.44 -2.67
N GLU A 80 -0.07 17.04 -3.80
CA GLU A 80 -1.25 16.18 -3.87
C GLU A 80 -0.94 14.71 -3.58
N LEU A 81 0.35 14.33 -3.51
CA LEU A 81 0.79 12.97 -3.21
C LEU A 81 1.28 12.85 -1.76
N LEU A 82 0.96 11.74 -1.11
CA LEU A 82 1.55 11.34 0.19
C LEU A 82 2.98 10.86 0.02
N GLU A 83 3.19 10.10 -1.02
CA GLU A 83 4.46 9.52 -1.45
C GLU A 83 4.43 9.32 -2.96
N TRP A 84 5.59 9.19 -3.55
CA TRP A 84 5.73 8.73 -4.93
C TRP A 84 7.11 8.09 -5.16
N ALA A 85 7.18 7.19 -6.13
CA ALA A 85 8.41 6.53 -6.53
C ALA A 85 8.41 6.27 -8.04
N GLU A 86 9.60 6.07 -8.58
CA GLU A 86 9.80 5.61 -9.96
C GLU A 86 10.12 4.11 -9.95
N PHE A 87 9.39 3.37 -10.78
CA PHE A 87 9.62 1.94 -10.96
C PHE A 87 9.47 1.56 -12.43
N ALA A 88 10.48 0.89 -12.98
CA ALA A 88 10.52 0.42 -14.38
C ALA A 88 10.19 1.53 -15.40
N GLY A 89 10.70 2.74 -15.18
CA GLY A 89 10.51 3.88 -16.08
C GLY A 89 9.13 4.53 -16.02
N ASN A 90 8.32 4.19 -15.03
CA ASN A 90 7.03 4.83 -14.77
C ASN A 90 6.99 5.34 -13.33
N ARG A 91 6.18 6.34 -13.10
CA ARG A 91 5.95 6.92 -11.78
C ARG A 91 4.66 6.40 -11.18
N TYR A 92 4.70 6.20 -9.85
CA TYR A 92 3.57 5.76 -9.04
C TYR A 92 3.51 6.61 -7.80
N GLY A 93 2.31 6.97 -7.33
CA GLY A 93 2.18 7.76 -6.12
C GLY A 93 0.79 7.65 -5.53
N THR A 94 0.70 7.83 -4.22
CA THR A 94 -0.57 7.75 -3.48
C THR A 94 -1.20 9.13 -3.36
N PRO A 95 -2.40 9.37 -3.95
CA PRO A 95 -3.11 10.63 -3.76
C PRO A 95 -3.43 10.88 -2.29
N ARG A 96 -3.01 12.05 -1.77
CA ARG A 96 -3.12 12.44 -0.36
C ARG A 96 -4.56 12.60 0.10
N ARG A 97 -5.35 13.40 -0.62
CA ARG A 97 -6.70 13.80 -0.20
C ARG A 97 -7.65 12.62 0.02
N PRO A 98 -7.75 11.62 -0.87
CA PRO A 98 -8.62 10.46 -0.62
C PRO A 98 -8.26 9.70 0.66
N VAL A 99 -6.96 9.53 0.95
CA VAL A 99 -6.47 8.87 2.18
C VAL A 99 -6.91 9.66 3.41
N GLU A 100 -6.66 10.97 3.44
CA GLU A 100 -7.02 11.83 4.57
C GLU A 100 -8.53 11.87 4.81
N ASP A 101 -9.34 11.92 3.74
CA ASP A 101 -10.80 11.92 3.85
C ASP A 101 -11.32 10.63 4.47
N ARG A 102 -10.74 9.47 4.10
CA ARG A 102 -11.12 8.18 4.68
C ARG A 102 -10.72 8.06 6.16
N LEU A 103 -9.52 8.54 6.50
CA LEU A 103 -9.06 8.57 7.89
C LEU A 103 -9.93 9.48 8.75
N ARG A 104 -10.30 10.68 8.25
CA ARG A 104 -11.23 11.59 8.94
C ARG A 104 -12.63 10.97 9.13
N ALA A 105 -13.06 10.15 8.19
CA ALA A 105 -14.30 9.38 8.30
C ALA A 105 -14.19 8.15 9.22
N GLY A 106 -13.06 7.95 9.90
CA GLY A 106 -12.82 6.83 10.81
C GLY A 106 -12.67 5.47 10.10
N ARG A 107 -12.42 5.46 8.78
CA ARG A 107 -12.24 4.20 8.03
C ARG A 107 -10.79 3.73 8.11
N PRO A 108 -10.56 2.42 8.29
CA PRO A 108 -9.21 1.84 8.13
C PRO A 108 -8.74 2.02 6.70
N VAL A 109 -7.49 2.45 6.54
CA VAL A 109 -6.87 2.68 5.23
C VAL A 109 -5.64 1.80 5.09
N LEU A 110 -5.51 1.12 3.95
CA LEU A 110 -4.35 0.31 3.60
C LEU A 110 -3.68 0.86 2.33
N LEU A 111 -2.37 1.12 2.42
CA LEU A 111 -1.50 1.42 1.29
C LEU A 111 -0.65 0.19 0.97
N GLU A 112 -0.63 -0.24 -0.29
CA GLU A 112 0.34 -1.19 -0.82
C GLU A 112 1.38 -0.40 -1.61
N ILE A 113 2.57 -0.21 -1.04
CA ILE A 113 3.63 0.62 -1.62
C ILE A 113 5.00 -0.04 -1.47
N ASP A 114 5.98 0.48 -2.19
CA ASP A 114 7.37 0.03 -2.10
C ASP A 114 8.11 0.65 -0.88
N LEU A 115 9.38 0.30 -0.71
CA LEU A 115 10.22 0.79 0.38
C LEU A 115 10.40 2.32 0.33
N GLN A 116 10.55 2.90 -0.89
CA GLN A 116 10.76 4.35 -1.01
C GLN A 116 9.51 5.11 -0.58
N GLY A 117 8.33 4.66 -1.03
CA GLY A 117 7.04 5.21 -0.62
C GLY A 117 6.81 5.05 0.89
N ALA A 118 7.13 3.87 1.45
CA ALA A 118 6.99 3.62 2.89
C ALA A 118 7.81 4.61 3.74
N ARG A 119 9.05 4.92 3.34
CA ARG A 119 9.90 5.92 4.01
C ARG A 119 9.32 7.33 3.92
N GLN A 120 8.74 7.71 2.78
CA GLN A 120 8.08 9.02 2.61
C GLN A 120 6.83 9.13 3.48
N VAL A 121 5.99 8.08 3.53
CA VAL A 121 4.81 8.05 4.41
C VAL A 121 5.23 8.12 5.88
N ARG A 122 6.31 7.45 6.30
CA ARG A 122 6.84 7.55 7.67
C ARG A 122 7.21 8.97 8.04
N ALA A 123 7.81 9.72 7.12
CA ALA A 123 8.19 11.11 7.35
C ALA A 123 6.98 12.06 7.39
N THR A 124 5.97 11.85 6.54
CA THR A 124 4.82 12.75 6.39
C THR A 124 3.64 12.39 7.29
N MET A 125 3.49 11.13 7.66
CA MET A 125 2.42 10.59 8.52
C MET A 125 2.99 9.67 9.60
N PRO A 126 3.71 10.19 10.61
CA PRO A 126 4.43 9.38 11.61
C PRO A 126 3.50 8.52 12.48
N GLY A 127 2.21 8.77 12.47
CA GLY A 127 1.21 7.94 13.15
C GLY A 127 0.72 6.73 12.35
N ALA A 128 1.23 6.51 11.12
CA ALA A 128 0.93 5.33 10.31
C ALA A 128 1.58 4.08 10.92
N LEU A 129 0.92 2.93 10.77
CA LEU A 129 1.48 1.62 11.09
C LEU A 129 2.20 1.09 9.85
N HIS A 130 3.48 0.79 9.97
CA HIS A 130 4.27 0.22 8.88
C HIS A 130 4.45 -1.28 9.10
N VAL A 131 3.90 -2.07 8.20
CA VAL A 131 3.94 -3.54 8.21
C VAL A 131 4.84 -4.02 7.09
N PHE A 132 5.86 -4.80 7.44
CA PHE A 132 6.71 -5.47 6.47
C PHE A 132 6.17 -6.86 6.17
N LEU A 133 6.00 -7.21 4.91
CA LEU A 133 5.68 -8.56 4.49
C LEU A 133 6.95 -9.26 4.07
N ALA A 134 7.37 -10.25 4.86
CA ALA A 134 8.54 -11.07 4.60
C ALA A 134 8.17 -12.38 3.91
N PRO A 135 9.03 -12.93 3.03
CA PRO A 135 8.87 -14.30 2.55
C PRO A 135 9.22 -15.28 3.66
N PRO A 136 8.74 -16.55 3.60
CA PRO A 136 9.13 -17.59 4.55
C PRO A 136 10.64 -17.88 4.53
N SER A 137 11.28 -17.74 3.37
CA SER A 137 12.74 -17.85 3.20
C SER A 137 13.21 -17.11 1.94
N TRP A 138 14.51 -16.88 1.86
CA TRP A 138 15.13 -16.34 0.65
C TRP A 138 14.92 -17.25 -0.58
N GLU A 139 15.05 -18.56 -0.40
CA GLU A 139 14.87 -19.56 -1.45
C GLU A 139 13.45 -19.52 -2.03
N GLU A 140 12.44 -19.35 -1.17
CA GLU A 140 11.06 -19.22 -1.60
C GLU A 140 10.85 -17.94 -2.40
N LEU A 141 11.43 -16.82 -1.98
CA LEU A 141 11.36 -15.57 -2.73
C LEU A 141 12.03 -15.70 -4.09
N VAL A 142 13.22 -16.30 -4.13
CA VAL A 142 13.92 -16.59 -5.40
C VAL A 142 13.04 -17.42 -6.32
N ARG A 143 12.44 -18.50 -5.80
CA ARG A 143 11.54 -19.36 -6.57
C ARG A 143 10.36 -18.58 -7.17
N ARG A 144 9.73 -17.68 -6.38
CA ARG A 144 8.62 -16.82 -6.84
C ARG A 144 9.07 -15.81 -7.89
N LEU A 145 10.27 -15.25 -7.75
CA LEU A 145 10.81 -14.27 -8.68
C LEU A 145 11.29 -14.90 -10.01
N THR A 146 11.77 -16.14 -9.97
CA THR A 146 12.29 -16.87 -11.14
C THR A 146 11.27 -17.80 -11.79
N GLY A 147 10.18 -18.12 -11.10
CA GLY A 147 9.27 -19.24 -11.41
C GLY A 147 8.49 -19.15 -12.72
N ARG A 148 8.53 -18.01 -13.43
CA ARG A 148 7.94 -17.90 -14.77
C ARG A 148 8.89 -18.24 -15.91
N GLY A 149 10.21 -18.35 -15.66
CA GLY A 149 11.21 -18.80 -16.62
C GLY A 149 11.34 -18.01 -17.94
N THR A 150 10.61 -16.91 -18.07
CA THR A 150 10.48 -16.14 -19.31
C THR A 150 11.30 -14.86 -19.34
N GLU A 151 11.91 -14.49 -18.20
CA GLU A 151 12.67 -13.24 -18.10
C GLU A 151 14.16 -13.46 -18.39
N PRO A 152 14.85 -12.51 -19.04
CA PRO A 152 16.28 -12.55 -19.26
C PRO A 152 17.05 -12.64 -17.92
N PRO A 153 18.20 -13.35 -17.86
CA PRO A 153 18.96 -13.54 -16.62
C PRO A 153 19.37 -12.24 -15.92
N GLU A 154 19.67 -11.18 -16.67
CA GLU A 154 20.03 -9.88 -16.14
C GLU A 154 18.83 -9.16 -15.48
N VAL A 155 17.61 -9.41 -15.94
CA VAL A 155 16.38 -8.87 -15.30
C VAL A 155 16.16 -9.59 -13.98
N VAL A 156 16.28 -10.92 -13.97
CA VAL A 156 16.17 -11.73 -12.75
C VAL A 156 17.21 -11.29 -11.73
N ARG A 157 18.48 -11.13 -12.13
CA ARG A 157 19.54 -10.68 -11.24
C ARG A 157 19.23 -9.33 -10.60
N ARG A 158 18.81 -8.32 -11.38
CA ARG A 158 18.43 -7.01 -10.86
C ARG A 158 17.27 -7.09 -9.86
N ARG A 159 16.27 -7.92 -10.13
CA ARG A 159 15.15 -8.14 -9.20
C ARG A 159 15.60 -8.78 -7.89
N LEU A 160 16.52 -9.73 -7.94
CA LEU A 160 17.07 -10.38 -6.73
C LEU A 160 17.95 -9.41 -5.93
N GLU A 161 18.73 -8.55 -6.59
CA GLU A 161 19.51 -7.50 -5.93
C GLU A 161 18.59 -6.49 -5.23
N ALA A 162 17.54 -6.02 -5.91
CA ALA A 162 16.53 -5.14 -5.31
C ALA A 162 15.84 -5.80 -4.10
N ALA A 163 15.45 -7.07 -4.23
CA ALA A 163 14.82 -7.81 -3.14
C ALA A 163 15.72 -7.95 -1.89
N ARG A 164 17.03 -8.06 -2.07
CA ARG A 164 17.97 -8.07 -0.92
C ARG A 164 18.01 -6.73 -0.20
N VAL A 165 17.99 -5.63 -0.96
CA VAL A 165 17.94 -4.27 -0.38
C VAL A 165 16.63 -4.07 0.37
N GLU A 166 15.51 -4.51 -0.22
CA GLU A 166 14.19 -4.42 0.40
C GLU A 166 14.11 -5.27 1.68
N LEU A 167 14.66 -6.50 1.69
CA LEU A 167 14.71 -7.35 2.89
C LEU A 167 15.59 -6.74 3.99
N ALA A 168 16.71 -6.13 3.65
CA ALA A 168 17.58 -5.48 4.64
C ALA A 168 16.90 -4.30 5.35
N ALA A 169 15.84 -3.75 4.79
CA ALA A 169 15.08 -2.64 5.38
C ALA A 169 13.96 -3.10 6.33
N GLU A 170 13.81 -4.40 6.59
CA GLU A 170 12.77 -4.94 7.49
C GLU A 170 12.76 -4.24 8.86
N ALA A 171 13.92 -3.98 9.43
CA ALA A 171 14.06 -3.31 10.73
C ALA A 171 13.56 -1.85 10.76
N GLU A 172 13.25 -1.24 9.61
CA GLU A 172 12.64 0.09 9.51
C GLU A 172 11.12 0.06 9.77
N PHE A 173 10.51 -1.11 9.86
CA PHE A 173 9.07 -1.30 10.00
C PHE A 173 8.68 -1.59 11.46
N ASP A 174 7.42 -1.28 11.79
CA ASP A 174 6.92 -1.43 13.15
C ASP A 174 6.63 -2.90 13.50
N THR A 175 6.32 -3.71 12.49
CA THR A 175 6.09 -5.16 12.64
C THR A 175 6.32 -5.87 11.29
N THR A 176 6.63 -7.17 11.40
CA THR A 176 6.82 -8.07 10.24
C THR A 176 5.78 -9.18 10.27
N LEU A 177 5.16 -9.42 9.12
CA LEU A 177 4.32 -10.60 8.87
C LEU A 177 5.06 -11.51 7.88
N VAL A 178 5.13 -12.81 8.18
CA VAL A 178 5.78 -13.79 7.30
C VAL A 178 4.74 -14.46 6.42
N ASN A 179 4.86 -14.34 5.11
CA ASN A 179 3.90 -14.87 4.14
C ASN A 179 4.02 -16.39 3.95
N THR A 180 3.62 -17.13 4.98
CA THR A 180 3.48 -18.60 4.97
C THR A 180 2.12 -19.04 4.38
N SER A 181 1.06 -18.32 4.70
CA SER A 181 -0.32 -18.52 4.24
C SER A 181 -0.97 -17.17 3.98
N VAL A 182 -1.71 -17.07 2.90
CA VAL A 182 -2.41 -15.83 2.51
C VAL A 182 -3.49 -15.49 3.54
N GLU A 183 -4.21 -16.52 4.00
CA GLU A 183 -5.30 -16.40 4.97
C GLU A 183 -4.78 -15.90 6.32
N ASP A 184 -3.71 -16.51 6.85
CA ASP A 184 -3.14 -16.14 8.14
C ASP A 184 -2.62 -14.70 8.11
N VAL A 185 -1.87 -14.33 7.06
CA VAL A 185 -1.33 -12.96 6.92
C VAL A 185 -2.45 -11.93 6.77
N ARG A 186 -3.52 -12.26 6.00
CA ARG A 186 -4.68 -11.39 5.90
C ARG A 186 -5.29 -11.12 7.28
N ASP A 187 -5.52 -12.19 8.05
CA ASP A 187 -6.18 -12.10 9.35
C ASP A 187 -5.32 -11.35 10.38
N GLU A 188 -4.01 -11.60 10.40
CA GLU A 188 -3.07 -10.85 11.24
C GLU A 188 -3.00 -9.37 10.84
N LEU A 189 -2.93 -9.06 9.54
CA LEU A 189 -2.91 -7.68 9.05
C LEU A 189 -4.21 -6.95 9.43
N LEU A 190 -5.36 -7.58 9.28
CA LEU A 190 -6.64 -7.02 9.69
C LEU A 190 -6.70 -6.78 11.21
N ALA A 191 -6.22 -7.72 12.02
CA ALA A 191 -6.16 -7.54 13.47
C ALA A 191 -5.32 -6.31 13.84
N LEU A 192 -4.16 -6.10 13.20
CA LEU A 192 -3.32 -4.92 13.39
C LEU A 192 -4.00 -3.63 12.97
N MET A 193 -4.70 -3.63 11.82
CA MET A 193 -5.39 -2.47 11.27
C MET A 193 -6.60 -2.04 12.12
N LEU A 194 -7.30 -3.01 12.70
CA LEU A 194 -8.54 -2.80 13.44
C LEU A 194 -8.29 -2.61 14.95
N ALA A 195 -7.08 -2.88 15.43
CA ALA A 195 -6.71 -2.64 16.82
C ALA A 195 -6.91 -1.16 17.20
N PRO A 196 -7.41 -0.87 18.42
CA PRO A 196 -7.44 0.50 18.92
C PRO A 196 -6.04 1.12 18.93
N LYS A 197 -5.95 2.41 18.64
CA LYS A 197 -4.70 3.15 18.81
C LYS A 197 -4.39 3.21 20.31
N SER A 198 -3.31 2.57 20.74
CA SER A 198 -2.75 2.69 22.09
C SER A 198 -2.25 4.10 22.34
#